data_2c19221046e984d7257b8ad36ce98d3a
#
_entry.id   2c19221046e984d7257b8ad36ce98d3a
#
_cell.length_a   1.000
_cell.length_b   1.000
_cell.length_c   1.000
_cell.angle_alpha   90.00
_cell.angle_beta   90.00
_cell.angle_gamma   90.00
#
_symmetry.space_group_name_H-M   'P 1'
#
loop_
_entity.id
_entity.type
_entity.pdbx_description
1 polymer ?
#
loop_
_entity_poly.entity_id
_entity_poly.type
_entity_poly.pdbx_seq_one_letter_code
_entity_poly.pdbx_strand_id
1 'polypeptide(L)'
;MSDKNSFLVFSGTNSRYLAEKICASLGCPLGNLVVTKFSDGEFGVSFEESIRGRDVFLVQSTFPNSDNLMELLLMIDAAKRASARNIIAVVPYFGWARQDRKDKPRVSIGAKLVADLLSVAGIDRLITMDLHADQIQGFFDVPVDHLYASGVILPYLQSLRLKDMVIASPDVGGSKRANTYAKYFGCPLVLCNKTRARANVVASMQIIGDVKDKNVVIIDDMVDTAGTITKAADIMKQAGAKTVRACASHCVMSGPASERVQDSALDEIVFTDSIPYTKRCAKVKQISIADMFAETIRRVEDNESISSQYLV
;
A
#
# COMPACT_ATOMS: atom_id res chain seq x y z
N MET A 1 -14.39 -19.62 -28.75
CA MET A 1 -13.24 -18.68 -28.84
C MET A 1 -13.50 -17.62 -27.78
N SER A 2 -12.81 -17.66 -26.63
CA SER A 2 -12.92 -16.58 -25.65
C SER A 2 -12.35 -15.32 -26.30
N ASP A 3 -13.15 -14.28 -26.31
CA ASP A 3 -12.76 -12.97 -26.82
C ASP A 3 -11.52 -12.53 -26.03
N LYS A 4 -10.35 -12.45 -26.68
CA LYS A 4 -9.05 -12.10 -26.04
C LYS A 4 -9.01 -10.73 -25.38
N ASN A 5 -10.15 -10.06 -25.26
CA ASN A 5 -10.34 -8.74 -24.72
C ASN A 5 -11.61 -8.64 -23.86
N SER A 6 -11.80 -9.53 -22.90
CA SER A 6 -12.98 -9.50 -22.03
C SER A 6 -12.93 -8.35 -21.00
N PHE A 7 -11.78 -7.83 -20.69
CA PHE A 7 -11.57 -6.77 -19.69
C PHE A 7 -10.82 -5.55 -20.23
N LEU A 8 -10.94 -4.44 -19.52
CA LEU A 8 -10.23 -3.17 -19.76
C LEU A 8 -9.65 -2.63 -18.46
N VAL A 9 -8.48 -2.02 -18.54
CA VAL A 9 -7.81 -1.38 -17.40
C VAL A 9 -7.76 0.12 -17.61
N PHE A 10 -8.25 0.89 -16.67
CA PHE A 10 -8.19 2.36 -16.66
C PHE A 10 -7.49 2.86 -15.41
N SER A 11 -7.03 4.08 -15.46
CA SER A 11 -6.34 4.71 -14.34
C SER A 11 -6.89 6.07 -14.01
N GLY A 12 -7.01 6.36 -12.72
CA GLY A 12 -7.09 7.73 -12.26
C GLY A 12 -5.75 8.48 -12.45
N THR A 13 -5.82 9.80 -12.34
CA THR A 13 -4.71 10.72 -12.66
C THR A 13 -3.42 10.38 -11.91
N ASN A 14 -3.51 10.13 -10.63
CA ASN A 14 -2.33 9.96 -9.77
C ASN A 14 -1.79 8.53 -9.67
N SER A 15 -2.43 7.55 -10.34
CA SER A 15 -1.99 6.15 -10.37
C SER A 15 -1.59 5.67 -11.78
N ARG A 16 -1.57 6.56 -12.76
CA ARG A 16 -1.26 6.24 -14.15
C ARG A 16 0.09 5.56 -14.31
N TYR A 17 1.12 6.03 -13.60
CA TYR A 17 2.47 5.43 -13.61
C TYR A 17 2.47 3.94 -13.24
N LEU A 18 1.60 3.52 -12.32
CA LEU A 18 1.48 2.12 -11.88
C LEU A 18 0.59 1.33 -12.86
N ALA A 19 -0.53 1.93 -13.29
CA ALA A 19 -1.43 1.30 -14.25
C ALA A 19 -0.73 0.99 -15.59
N GLU A 20 0.13 1.88 -16.08
CA GLU A 20 0.95 1.65 -17.29
C GLU A 20 1.89 0.44 -17.11
N LYS A 21 2.53 0.29 -15.94
CA LYS A 21 3.35 -0.89 -15.63
C LYS A 21 2.51 -2.17 -15.53
N ILE A 22 1.33 -2.10 -14.90
CA ILE A 22 0.39 -3.22 -14.79
C ILE A 22 -0.03 -3.66 -16.19
N CYS A 23 -0.45 -2.74 -17.05
CA CYS A 23 -0.84 -3.02 -18.42
C CYS A 23 0.31 -3.61 -19.25
N ALA A 24 1.53 -3.10 -19.07
CA ALA A 24 2.72 -3.67 -19.70
C ALA A 24 2.95 -5.15 -19.31
N SER A 25 2.77 -5.47 -18.01
CA SER A 25 2.88 -6.84 -17.50
C SER A 25 1.72 -7.75 -18.00
N LEU A 26 0.51 -7.19 -18.16
CA LEU A 26 -0.64 -7.89 -18.73
C LEU A 26 -0.54 -8.11 -20.24
N GLY A 27 0.29 -7.32 -20.92
CA GLY A 27 0.37 -7.32 -22.39
C GLY A 27 -0.85 -6.67 -23.06
N CYS A 28 -1.51 -5.71 -22.38
CA CYS A 28 -2.68 -4.98 -22.90
C CYS A 28 -2.44 -3.45 -22.87
N PRO A 29 -3.14 -2.66 -23.68
CA PRO A 29 -3.07 -1.22 -23.60
C PRO A 29 -3.81 -0.71 -22.35
N LEU A 30 -3.36 0.42 -21.81
CA LEU A 30 -4.15 1.19 -20.84
C LEU A 30 -5.30 1.87 -21.57
N GLY A 31 -6.51 1.74 -21.05
CA GLY A 31 -7.71 2.34 -21.61
C GLY A 31 -7.69 3.87 -21.55
N ASN A 32 -8.39 4.50 -22.48
CA ASN A 32 -8.42 5.93 -22.60
C ASN A 32 -9.54 6.53 -21.73
N LEU A 33 -9.13 7.20 -20.64
CA LEU A 33 -9.99 7.91 -19.71
C LEU A 33 -9.50 9.36 -19.59
N VAL A 34 -10.41 10.31 -19.68
CA VAL A 34 -10.13 11.73 -19.57
C VAL A 34 -10.74 12.29 -18.28
N VAL A 35 -9.92 13.01 -17.52
CA VAL A 35 -10.34 13.78 -16.36
C VAL A 35 -10.30 15.27 -16.72
N THR A 36 -11.46 15.90 -16.80
CA THR A 36 -11.59 17.33 -17.13
C THR A 36 -11.74 18.12 -15.84
N LYS A 37 -10.83 19.06 -15.59
CA LYS A 37 -10.93 19.99 -14.46
C LYS A 37 -11.68 21.25 -14.90
N PHE A 38 -12.62 21.69 -14.06
CA PHE A 38 -13.39 22.91 -14.25
C PHE A 38 -12.75 24.09 -13.51
N SER A 39 -13.15 25.30 -13.86
CA SER A 39 -12.57 26.53 -13.31
C SER A 39 -12.87 26.76 -11.83
N ASP A 40 -13.92 26.16 -11.30
CA ASP A 40 -14.31 26.19 -9.89
C ASP A 40 -13.56 25.15 -9.02
N GLY A 41 -12.79 24.27 -9.68
CA GLY A 41 -12.03 23.20 -9.03
C GLY A 41 -12.70 21.83 -9.03
N GLU A 42 -13.96 21.75 -9.50
CA GLU A 42 -14.58 20.45 -9.75
C GLU A 42 -13.91 19.73 -10.92
N PHE A 43 -14.17 18.44 -11.07
CA PHE A 43 -13.69 17.66 -12.20
C PHE A 43 -14.71 16.58 -12.59
N GLY A 44 -14.72 16.25 -13.87
CA GLY A 44 -15.51 15.18 -14.44
C GLY A 44 -14.65 14.11 -15.07
N VAL A 45 -15.22 12.91 -15.24
CA VAL A 45 -14.56 11.73 -15.81
C VAL A 45 -15.32 11.26 -17.04
N SER A 46 -14.59 10.95 -18.11
CA SER A 46 -15.14 10.39 -19.35
C SER A 46 -14.29 9.21 -19.84
N PHE A 47 -14.95 8.09 -20.16
CA PHE A 47 -14.34 7.00 -20.91
C PHE A 47 -14.42 7.33 -22.41
N GLU A 48 -13.29 7.36 -23.09
CA GLU A 48 -13.22 7.70 -24.52
C GLU A 48 -13.35 6.46 -25.45
N GLU A 49 -13.75 5.34 -24.85
CA GLU A 49 -14.01 4.10 -25.57
C GLU A 49 -15.20 3.34 -24.96
N SER A 50 -15.79 2.43 -25.72
CA SER A 50 -16.94 1.65 -25.26
C SER A 50 -16.50 0.59 -24.23
N ILE A 51 -17.07 0.68 -23.04
CA ILE A 51 -16.85 -0.28 -21.95
C ILE A 51 -18.07 -1.17 -21.70
N ARG A 52 -19.13 -1.06 -22.55
CA ARG A 52 -20.37 -1.79 -22.38
C ARG A 52 -20.15 -3.30 -22.39
N GLY A 53 -20.63 -3.97 -21.35
CA GLY A 53 -20.54 -5.42 -21.20
C GLY A 53 -19.13 -5.97 -20.94
N ARG A 54 -18.16 -5.08 -20.60
CA ARG A 54 -16.78 -5.45 -20.29
C ARG A 54 -16.54 -5.45 -18.79
N ASP A 55 -15.59 -6.23 -18.31
CA ASP A 55 -15.04 -6.09 -16.97
C ASP A 55 -14.04 -4.94 -16.95
N VAL A 56 -14.20 -4.03 -16.00
CA VAL A 56 -13.46 -2.77 -15.93
C VAL A 56 -12.66 -2.70 -14.64
N PHE A 57 -11.33 -2.68 -14.77
CA PHE A 57 -10.41 -2.52 -13.66
C PHE A 57 -9.98 -1.06 -13.55
N LEU A 58 -10.31 -0.42 -12.42
CA LEU A 58 -10.05 0.99 -12.16
C LEU A 58 -8.88 1.13 -11.17
N VAL A 59 -7.71 1.49 -11.66
CA VAL A 59 -6.49 1.61 -10.85
C VAL A 59 -6.40 3.01 -10.26
N GLN A 60 -6.57 3.14 -8.95
CA GLN A 60 -6.42 4.42 -8.24
C GLN A 60 -6.09 4.22 -6.75
N SER A 61 -4.88 4.54 -6.35
CA SER A 61 -4.54 4.68 -4.92
C SER A 61 -5.18 5.93 -4.32
N THR A 62 -5.79 5.79 -3.14
CA THR A 62 -6.54 6.88 -2.49
C THR A 62 -5.72 7.62 -1.43
N PHE A 63 -4.44 7.87 -1.72
CA PHE A 63 -3.59 8.71 -0.84
C PHE A 63 -4.05 10.18 -0.87
N PRO A 64 -3.70 11.00 0.14
CA PRO A 64 -4.06 12.42 0.15
C PRO A 64 -3.53 13.15 -1.11
N ASN A 65 -4.32 14.05 -1.69
CA ASN A 65 -5.54 14.68 -1.18
C ASN A 65 -6.82 13.82 -1.42
N SER A 66 -7.99 14.32 -0.96
CA SER A 66 -9.29 13.64 -1.10
C SER A 66 -9.73 13.46 -2.56
N ASP A 67 -9.18 14.22 -3.49
CA ASP A 67 -9.53 14.19 -4.91
C ASP A 67 -9.28 12.80 -5.52
N ASN A 68 -8.25 12.08 -5.06
CA ASN A 68 -7.99 10.71 -5.51
C ASN A 68 -9.16 9.76 -5.21
N LEU A 69 -9.78 9.91 -4.05
CA LEU A 69 -10.98 9.14 -3.71
C LEU A 69 -12.18 9.60 -4.54
N MET A 70 -12.37 10.92 -4.66
CA MET A 70 -13.51 11.47 -5.42
C MET A 70 -13.42 11.11 -6.90
N GLU A 71 -12.22 11.16 -7.48
CA GLU A 71 -11.96 10.72 -8.85
C GLU A 71 -12.33 9.25 -9.05
N LEU A 72 -11.91 8.37 -8.12
CA LEU A 72 -12.28 6.95 -8.17
C LEU A 72 -13.81 6.76 -8.10
N LEU A 73 -14.51 7.48 -7.23
CA LEU A 73 -15.97 7.40 -7.13
C LEU A 73 -16.64 7.84 -8.42
N LEU A 74 -16.17 8.90 -9.08
CA LEU A 74 -16.67 9.35 -10.37
C LEU A 74 -16.38 8.34 -11.49
N MET A 75 -15.20 7.70 -11.48
CA MET A 75 -14.86 6.64 -12.43
C MET A 75 -15.83 5.46 -12.29
N ILE A 76 -16.15 5.04 -11.05
CA ILE A 76 -17.08 3.96 -10.76
C ILE A 76 -18.50 4.31 -11.25
N ASP A 77 -19.01 5.50 -10.93
CA ASP A 77 -20.33 5.94 -11.37
C ASP A 77 -20.42 6.02 -12.90
N ALA A 78 -19.40 6.57 -13.57
CA ALA A 78 -19.33 6.64 -15.02
C ALA A 78 -19.31 5.22 -15.66
N ALA A 79 -18.52 4.27 -15.09
CA ALA A 79 -18.47 2.90 -15.57
C ALA A 79 -19.83 2.19 -15.44
N LYS A 80 -20.51 2.38 -14.31
CA LYS A 80 -21.87 1.86 -14.06
C LYS A 80 -22.87 2.41 -15.09
N ARG A 81 -22.86 3.72 -15.34
CA ARG A 81 -23.74 4.36 -16.32
C ARG A 81 -23.42 3.95 -17.76
N ALA A 82 -22.17 3.66 -18.04
CA ALA A 82 -21.74 3.13 -19.34
C ALA A 82 -21.99 1.62 -19.53
N SER A 83 -22.66 0.98 -18.56
CA SER A 83 -23.05 -0.44 -18.57
C SER A 83 -21.85 -1.39 -18.62
N ALA A 84 -20.80 -1.13 -17.86
CA ALA A 84 -19.77 -2.12 -17.57
C ALA A 84 -20.44 -3.41 -17.01
N ARG A 85 -19.84 -4.58 -17.27
CA ARG A 85 -20.33 -5.86 -16.75
C ARG A 85 -20.02 -5.99 -15.26
N ASN A 86 -18.76 -5.84 -14.92
CA ASN A 86 -18.27 -5.76 -13.55
C ASN A 86 -17.30 -4.57 -13.41
N ILE A 87 -17.31 -3.94 -12.24
CA ILE A 87 -16.45 -2.81 -11.90
C ILE A 87 -15.54 -3.21 -10.75
N ILE A 88 -14.26 -3.40 -11.04
CA ILE A 88 -13.26 -3.83 -10.06
C ILE A 88 -12.39 -2.62 -9.69
N ALA A 89 -12.49 -2.17 -8.43
CA ALA A 89 -11.62 -1.14 -7.91
C ALA A 89 -10.26 -1.75 -7.54
N VAL A 90 -9.19 -1.29 -8.18
CA VAL A 90 -7.81 -1.67 -7.89
C VAL A 90 -7.17 -0.51 -7.12
N VAL A 91 -7.10 -0.66 -5.79
CA VAL A 91 -6.69 0.38 -4.86
C VAL A 91 -5.43 -0.05 -4.10
N PRO A 92 -4.23 0.07 -4.71
CA PRO A 92 -2.98 -0.40 -4.10
C PRO A 92 -2.70 0.21 -2.73
N TYR A 93 -3.06 1.48 -2.52
CA TYR A 93 -3.10 2.11 -1.22
C TYR A 93 -4.51 2.58 -0.89
N PHE A 94 -5.09 2.02 0.17
CA PHE A 94 -6.40 2.38 0.68
C PHE A 94 -6.27 3.48 1.74
N GLY A 95 -6.65 4.69 1.38
CA GLY A 95 -6.62 5.84 2.29
C GLY A 95 -7.63 5.70 3.44
N TRP A 96 -7.45 6.51 4.50
CA TRP A 96 -8.24 6.47 5.74
C TRP A 96 -8.19 5.15 6.51
N ALA A 97 -7.43 4.13 6.07
CA ALA A 97 -7.29 2.84 6.73
C ALA A 97 -6.86 2.93 8.20
N ARG A 98 -6.14 3.98 8.60
CA ARG A 98 -5.75 4.23 10.00
C ARG A 98 -6.91 4.59 10.93
N GLN A 99 -8.09 4.90 10.36
CA GLN A 99 -9.33 5.19 11.09
C GLN A 99 -10.27 3.97 11.04
N ASP A 100 -9.76 2.80 11.41
CA ASP A 100 -10.46 1.51 11.37
C ASP A 100 -11.38 1.28 12.58
N ARG A 101 -11.21 2.08 13.65
CA ARG A 101 -11.96 1.98 14.90
C ARG A 101 -12.03 3.33 15.61
N LYS A 102 -12.90 3.42 16.59
CA LYS A 102 -12.94 4.57 17.51
C LYS A 102 -11.82 4.46 18.53
N ASP A 103 -10.83 5.31 18.45
CA ASP A 103 -9.73 5.46 19.42
C ASP A 103 -10.08 6.41 20.58
N LYS A 104 -11.13 7.20 20.41
CA LYS A 104 -11.68 8.13 21.40
C LYS A 104 -13.18 8.39 21.14
N PRO A 105 -13.90 9.00 22.11
CA PRO A 105 -15.30 9.35 21.90
C PRO A 105 -15.52 10.33 20.75
N ARG A 106 -16.65 10.19 20.03
CA ARG A 106 -17.15 11.16 19.04
C ARG A 106 -16.24 11.34 17.82
N VAL A 107 -15.59 10.26 17.36
CA VAL A 107 -14.81 10.21 16.13
C VAL A 107 -15.48 9.33 15.08
N SER A 108 -15.13 9.56 13.82
CA SER A 108 -15.54 8.71 12.70
C SER A 108 -14.78 7.38 12.70
N ILE A 109 -15.32 6.41 11.95
CA ILE A 109 -14.58 5.24 11.44
C ILE A 109 -14.40 5.49 9.95
N GLY A 110 -13.35 6.22 9.59
CA GLY A 110 -13.12 6.69 8.22
C GLY A 110 -12.97 5.55 7.22
N ALA A 111 -12.33 4.44 7.63
CA ALA A 111 -12.19 3.26 6.78
C ALA A 111 -13.55 2.66 6.40
N LYS A 112 -14.51 2.60 7.34
CA LYS A 112 -15.87 2.13 7.05
C LYS A 112 -16.61 3.09 6.12
N LEU A 113 -16.52 4.39 6.36
CA LEU A 113 -17.15 5.39 5.49
C LEU A 113 -16.66 5.26 4.04
N VAL A 114 -15.35 5.12 3.83
CA VAL A 114 -14.78 4.97 2.48
C VAL A 114 -15.22 3.66 1.84
N ALA A 115 -15.27 2.56 2.60
CA ALA A 115 -15.77 1.28 2.11
C ALA A 115 -17.24 1.38 1.67
N ASP A 116 -18.08 2.06 2.45
CA ASP A 116 -19.50 2.29 2.11
C ASP A 116 -19.64 3.14 0.84
N LEU A 117 -18.85 4.21 0.72
CA LEU A 117 -18.88 5.07 -0.48
C LEU A 117 -18.53 4.30 -1.75
N LEU A 118 -17.49 3.45 -1.72
CA LEU A 118 -17.10 2.62 -2.86
C LEU A 118 -18.18 1.58 -3.19
N SER A 119 -18.74 0.93 -2.18
CA SER A 119 -19.80 -0.08 -2.36
C SER A 119 -21.07 0.56 -2.94
N VAL A 120 -21.51 1.71 -2.42
CA VAL A 120 -22.69 2.44 -2.91
C VAL A 120 -22.48 3.01 -4.31
N ALA A 121 -21.26 3.47 -4.64
CA ALA A 121 -20.92 3.90 -5.99
C ALA A 121 -21.08 2.75 -6.99
N GLY A 122 -20.84 1.50 -6.58
CA GLY A 122 -21.20 0.32 -7.35
C GLY A 122 -20.03 -0.53 -7.82
N ILE A 123 -18.99 -0.70 -6.99
CA ILE A 123 -17.96 -1.72 -7.25
C ILE A 123 -18.51 -3.12 -7.02
N ASP A 124 -18.05 -4.08 -7.82
CA ASP A 124 -18.35 -5.50 -7.66
C ASP A 124 -17.25 -6.24 -6.91
N ARG A 125 -16.03 -5.66 -6.84
CA ARG A 125 -14.85 -6.22 -6.16
C ARG A 125 -13.84 -5.13 -5.83
N LEU A 126 -13.11 -5.31 -4.75
CA LEU A 126 -11.92 -4.52 -4.41
C LEU A 126 -10.66 -5.38 -4.48
N ILE A 127 -9.61 -4.90 -5.14
CA ILE A 127 -8.24 -5.43 -5.04
C ILE A 127 -7.39 -4.39 -4.33
N THR A 128 -6.79 -4.75 -3.21
CA THR A 128 -5.97 -3.82 -2.41
C THR A 128 -4.76 -4.52 -1.80
N MET A 129 -3.87 -3.76 -1.17
CA MET A 129 -2.65 -4.31 -0.59
C MET A 129 -2.39 -3.73 0.80
N ASP A 130 -1.95 -4.58 1.74
CA ASP A 130 -1.51 -4.23 3.10
C ASP A 130 -2.39 -3.19 3.79
N LEU A 131 -3.65 -3.49 3.94
CA LEU A 131 -4.56 -2.70 4.78
C LEU A 131 -3.95 -2.50 6.17
N HIS A 132 -4.10 -1.30 6.74
CA HIS A 132 -3.58 -0.98 8.07
C HIS A 132 -4.06 -1.97 9.14
N ALA A 133 -5.26 -2.50 8.96
CA ALA A 133 -5.85 -3.54 9.77
C ALA A 133 -6.59 -4.54 8.88
N ASP A 134 -6.26 -5.83 8.97
CA ASP A 134 -6.82 -6.90 8.12
C ASP A 134 -8.36 -6.96 8.17
N GLN A 135 -8.97 -6.61 9.31
CA GLN A 135 -10.42 -6.61 9.50
C GLN A 135 -11.18 -5.57 8.67
N ILE A 136 -10.50 -4.59 8.06
CA ILE A 136 -11.12 -3.62 7.14
C ILE A 136 -11.77 -4.34 5.94
N GLN A 137 -11.28 -5.53 5.56
CA GLN A 137 -11.91 -6.37 4.55
C GLN A 137 -13.40 -6.64 4.88
N GLY A 138 -13.73 -6.80 6.14
CA GLY A 138 -15.11 -7.00 6.61
C GLY A 138 -15.98 -5.73 6.60
N PHE A 139 -15.46 -4.57 6.20
CA PHE A 139 -16.26 -3.35 6.03
C PHE A 139 -16.94 -3.26 4.68
N PHE A 140 -16.54 -4.12 3.73
CA PHE A 140 -17.09 -4.18 2.38
C PHE A 140 -18.15 -5.26 2.28
N ASP A 141 -19.20 -4.98 1.52
CA ASP A 141 -20.24 -5.95 1.16
C ASP A 141 -19.94 -6.69 -0.16
N VAL A 142 -18.78 -6.39 -0.76
CA VAL A 142 -18.26 -7.02 -1.97
C VAL A 142 -17.00 -7.83 -1.66
N PRO A 143 -16.60 -8.79 -2.51
CA PRO A 143 -15.34 -9.51 -2.34
C PRO A 143 -14.12 -8.56 -2.30
N VAL A 144 -13.18 -8.85 -1.40
CA VAL A 144 -11.93 -8.11 -1.25
C VAL A 144 -10.74 -9.05 -1.44
N ASP A 145 -9.94 -8.80 -2.46
CA ASP A 145 -8.65 -9.45 -2.66
C ASP A 145 -7.58 -8.60 -1.97
N HIS A 146 -7.19 -9.02 -0.77
CA HIS A 146 -6.22 -8.31 0.07
C HIS A 146 -4.83 -8.90 -0.14
N LEU A 147 -4.01 -8.27 -0.97
CA LEU A 147 -2.64 -8.67 -1.26
C LEU A 147 -1.68 -8.23 -0.15
N TYR A 148 -0.49 -8.84 -0.12
CA TYR A 148 0.56 -8.50 0.81
C TYR A 148 1.85 -8.11 0.07
N ALA A 149 2.45 -6.98 0.43
CA ALA A 149 3.72 -6.52 -0.12
C ALA A 149 4.88 -7.48 0.19
N SER A 150 4.68 -8.44 1.11
CA SER A 150 5.63 -9.53 1.33
C SER A 150 5.98 -10.27 0.04
N GLY A 151 5.04 -10.35 -0.93
CA GLY A 151 5.29 -10.95 -2.24
C GLY A 151 6.44 -10.31 -3.02
N VAL A 152 6.72 -9.03 -2.83
CA VAL A 152 7.82 -8.31 -3.47
C VAL A 152 8.96 -7.96 -2.52
N ILE A 153 8.66 -7.72 -1.23
CA ILE A 153 9.67 -7.36 -0.22
C ILE A 153 10.53 -8.57 0.17
N LEU A 154 9.97 -9.78 0.31
CA LEU A 154 10.75 -10.98 0.66
C LEU A 154 11.80 -11.32 -0.39
N PRO A 155 11.50 -11.40 -1.72
CA PRO A 155 12.50 -11.60 -2.75
C PRO A 155 13.59 -10.51 -2.74
N TYR A 156 13.20 -9.26 -2.51
CA TYR A 156 14.17 -8.17 -2.38
C TYR A 156 15.13 -8.41 -1.21
N LEU A 157 14.63 -8.69 -0.02
CA LEU A 157 15.47 -8.96 1.16
C LEU A 157 16.36 -10.19 0.97
N GLN A 158 15.87 -11.26 0.32
CA GLN A 158 16.68 -12.43 -0.04
C GLN A 158 17.86 -12.05 -0.94
N SER A 159 17.66 -11.16 -1.89
CA SER A 159 18.70 -10.71 -2.83
C SER A 159 19.86 -10.01 -2.13
N LEU A 160 19.63 -9.40 -0.97
CA LEU A 160 20.66 -8.71 -0.18
C LEU A 160 21.64 -9.67 0.53
N ARG A 161 21.27 -10.95 0.70
CA ARG A 161 22.09 -12.00 1.34
C ARG A 161 22.68 -11.57 2.69
N LEU A 162 21.87 -10.90 3.52
CA LEU A 162 22.29 -10.38 4.83
C LEU A 162 22.62 -11.54 5.78
N LYS A 163 23.84 -11.56 6.31
CA LYS A 163 24.23 -12.47 7.39
C LYS A 163 23.76 -11.89 8.74
N ASP A 164 23.53 -12.76 9.72
CA ASP A 164 23.14 -12.35 11.07
C ASP A 164 21.98 -11.34 11.06
N MET A 165 20.98 -11.63 10.23
CA MET A 165 19.81 -10.77 10.06
C MET A 165 18.85 -10.91 11.24
N VAL A 166 18.25 -9.78 11.62
CA VAL A 166 17.19 -9.68 12.63
C VAL A 166 16.07 -8.84 12.06
N ILE A 167 14.85 -9.32 12.17
CA ILE A 167 13.67 -8.53 11.82
C ILE A 167 13.22 -7.71 13.04
N ALA A 168 12.83 -6.47 12.80
CA ALA A 168 12.36 -5.58 13.85
C ALA A 168 10.99 -5.00 13.53
N SER A 169 10.17 -4.77 14.58
CA SER A 169 8.96 -3.98 14.49
C SER A 169 9.19 -2.63 15.16
N PRO A 170 8.79 -1.50 14.53
CA PRO A 170 8.99 -0.17 15.09
C PRO A 170 8.03 0.14 16.24
N ASP A 171 7.02 -0.71 16.45
CA ASP A 171 6.12 -0.67 17.60
C ASP A 171 5.43 -2.04 17.83
N VAL A 172 4.64 -2.12 18.91
CA VAL A 172 3.93 -3.36 19.27
C VAL A 172 2.82 -3.68 18.27
N GLY A 173 2.20 -2.68 17.65
CA GLY A 173 1.11 -2.86 16.69
C GLY A 173 1.54 -3.62 15.42
N GLY A 174 2.75 -3.35 14.92
CA GLY A 174 3.32 -4.01 13.74
C GLY A 174 3.94 -5.38 14.01
N SER A 175 3.92 -5.86 15.26
CA SER A 175 4.65 -7.08 15.66
C SER A 175 4.21 -8.35 14.91
N LYS A 176 2.91 -8.50 14.60
CA LYS A 176 2.40 -9.64 13.84
C LYS A 176 3.00 -9.66 12.43
N ARG A 177 3.01 -8.53 11.74
CA ARG A 177 3.60 -8.39 10.41
C ARG A 177 5.10 -8.71 10.43
N ALA A 178 5.86 -8.07 11.32
CA ALA A 178 7.29 -8.32 11.46
C ALA A 178 7.61 -9.79 11.79
N ASN A 179 6.79 -10.43 12.63
CA ASN A 179 6.96 -11.85 12.97
C ASN A 179 6.79 -12.78 11.76
N THR A 180 5.92 -12.44 10.82
CA THR A 180 5.75 -13.17 9.57
C THR A 180 7.07 -13.20 8.76
N TYR A 181 7.73 -12.04 8.63
CA TYR A 181 9.05 -11.96 7.99
C TYR A 181 10.13 -12.71 8.76
N ALA A 182 10.15 -12.58 10.10
CA ALA A 182 11.12 -13.29 10.95
C ALA A 182 10.99 -14.80 10.79
N LYS A 183 9.76 -15.33 10.77
CA LYS A 183 9.51 -16.76 10.53
C LYS A 183 9.97 -17.21 9.15
N TYR A 184 9.68 -16.43 8.11
CA TYR A 184 10.09 -16.75 6.74
C TYR A 184 11.62 -16.90 6.62
N PHE A 185 12.37 -15.99 7.23
CA PHE A 185 13.84 -16.02 7.21
C PHE A 185 14.48 -16.91 8.29
N GLY A 186 13.69 -17.47 9.20
CA GLY A 186 14.21 -18.25 10.33
C GLY A 186 15.12 -17.43 11.26
N CYS A 187 14.85 -16.13 11.43
CA CYS A 187 15.68 -15.22 12.20
C CYS A 187 14.93 -14.61 13.40
N PRO A 188 15.67 -14.05 14.40
CA PRO A 188 15.04 -13.44 15.56
C PRO A 188 14.15 -12.24 15.23
N LEU A 189 13.12 -12.02 16.06
CA LEU A 189 12.28 -10.84 16.07
C LEU A 189 12.69 -9.91 17.23
N VAL A 190 12.84 -8.63 16.92
CA VAL A 190 13.09 -7.55 17.88
C VAL A 190 11.90 -6.58 17.87
N LEU A 191 11.50 -6.10 19.03
CA LEU A 191 10.38 -5.16 19.15
C LEU A 191 10.87 -3.84 19.73
N CYS A 192 10.37 -2.73 19.16
CA CYS A 192 10.47 -1.43 19.80
C CYS A 192 9.20 -1.17 20.62
N ASN A 193 9.38 -1.00 21.91
CA ASN A 193 8.30 -0.56 22.79
C ASN A 193 8.40 0.95 23.01
N LYS A 194 7.39 1.70 22.53
CA LYS A 194 7.35 3.16 22.65
C LYS A 194 6.34 3.59 23.72
N THR A 195 6.79 4.45 24.64
CA THR A 195 5.92 5.15 25.56
C THR A 195 5.66 6.55 25.02
N ARG A 196 4.39 6.93 24.89
CA ARG A 196 3.98 8.28 24.44
C ARG A 196 3.67 9.15 25.65
N ALA A 197 4.31 10.31 25.73
CA ALA A 197 3.95 11.33 26.72
C ALA A 197 2.69 12.13 26.28
N ARG A 198 2.52 12.35 24.96
CA ARG A 198 1.37 12.99 24.30
C ARG A 198 1.22 12.44 22.88
N ALA A 199 0.06 12.73 22.24
CA ALA A 199 -0.15 12.38 20.84
C ALA A 199 1.00 12.93 19.96
N ASN A 200 1.58 12.07 19.13
CA ASN A 200 2.71 12.35 18.22
C ASN A 200 4.07 12.70 18.85
N VAL A 201 4.22 12.59 20.19
CA VAL A 201 5.50 12.77 20.89
C VAL A 201 5.92 11.46 21.55
N VAL A 202 6.97 10.84 21.03
CA VAL A 202 7.58 9.63 21.62
C VAL A 202 8.47 10.07 22.78
N ALA A 203 8.08 9.76 24.01
CA ALA A 203 8.85 10.12 25.23
C ALA A 203 10.07 9.20 25.40
N SER A 204 9.87 7.88 25.26
CA SER A 204 10.94 6.89 25.31
C SER A 204 10.65 5.75 24.34
N MET A 205 11.72 5.08 23.91
CA MET A 205 11.63 3.87 23.11
C MET A 205 12.69 2.90 23.63
N GLN A 206 12.26 1.66 23.88
CA GLN A 206 13.13 0.58 24.36
C GLN A 206 13.14 -0.55 23.34
N ILE A 207 14.30 -1.19 23.17
CA ILE A 207 14.48 -2.39 22.35
C ILE A 207 14.26 -3.62 23.23
N ILE A 208 13.40 -4.53 22.78
CA ILE A 208 13.21 -5.87 23.36
C ILE A 208 13.80 -6.85 22.37
N GLY A 209 14.90 -7.47 22.73
CA GLY A 209 15.72 -8.37 21.90
C GLY A 209 17.15 -7.84 21.73
N ASP A 210 17.98 -8.58 20.99
CA ASP A 210 19.39 -8.28 20.75
C ASP A 210 19.62 -7.83 19.30
N VAL A 211 20.27 -6.68 19.14
CA VAL A 211 20.63 -6.09 17.83
C VAL A 211 22.13 -5.92 17.65
N LYS A 212 22.95 -6.23 18.69
CA LYS A 212 24.39 -6.01 18.65
C LYS A 212 25.04 -6.84 17.55
N ASP A 213 25.84 -6.21 16.73
CA ASP A 213 26.54 -6.78 15.57
C ASP A 213 25.62 -7.41 14.51
N LYS A 214 24.31 -7.10 14.53
CA LYS A 214 23.29 -7.65 13.62
C LYS A 214 22.97 -6.70 12.46
N ASN A 215 22.52 -7.30 11.35
CA ASN A 215 21.87 -6.59 10.25
C ASN A 215 20.37 -6.53 10.54
N VAL A 216 19.89 -5.37 10.98
CA VAL A 216 18.48 -5.16 11.35
C VAL A 216 17.66 -4.71 10.16
N VAL A 217 16.47 -5.31 10.00
CA VAL A 217 15.47 -4.91 9.01
C VAL A 217 14.16 -4.59 9.73
N ILE A 218 13.79 -3.31 9.75
CA ILE A 218 12.53 -2.84 10.35
C ILE A 218 11.41 -3.03 9.32
N ILE A 219 10.30 -3.64 9.72
CA ILE A 219 9.12 -3.88 8.86
C ILE A 219 7.93 -3.09 9.39
N ASP A 220 7.28 -2.34 8.49
CA ASP A 220 6.05 -1.59 8.79
C ASP A 220 5.05 -1.67 7.62
N ASP A 221 3.79 -1.23 7.80
CA ASP A 221 2.81 -1.09 6.73
C ASP A 221 2.99 0.22 5.97
N MET A 222 3.26 1.30 6.67
CA MET A 222 3.42 2.62 6.05
C MET A 222 4.36 3.51 6.85
N VAL A 223 4.99 4.44 6.16
CA VAL A 223 5.75 5.52 6.79
C VAL A 223 5.14 6.86 6.41
N ASP A 224 4.60 7.55 7.40
CA ASP A 224 4.01 8.88 7.24
C ASP A 224 5.06 9.97 7.50
N THR A 225 5.23 10.44 8.73
CA THR A 225 6.19 11.51 9.07
C THR A 225 7.60 11.01 9.33
N ALA A 226 7.84 9.71 9.24
CA ALA A 226 9.09 8.99 9.51
C ALA A 226 9.63 9.06 10.95
N GLY A 227 8.98 9.80 11.87
CA GLY A 227 9.51 10.01 13.23
C GLY A 227 9.69 8.72 14.05
N THR A 228 8.80 7.74 13.91
CA THR A 228 8.91 6.45 14.64
C THR A 228 10.05 5.60 14.09
N ILE A 229 10.10 5.44 12.76
CA ILE A 229 11.05 4.53 12.12
C ILE A 229 12.50 5.04 12.20
N THR A 230 12.70 6.35 12.08
CA THR A 230 14.03 6.96 12.22
C THR A 230 14.53 6.87 13.65
N LYS A 231 13.66 7.16 14.65
CA LYS A 231 14.04 7.00 16.06
C LYS A 231 14.35 5.54 16.40
N ALA A 232 13.59 4.57 15.86
CA ALA A 232 13.90 3.15 16.04
C ALA A 232 15.28 2.82 15.48
N ALA A 233 15.61 3.29 14.28
CA ALA A 233 16.89 3.08 13.65
C ALA A 233 18.06 3.68 14.46
N ASP A 234 17.90 4.90 14.96
CA ASP A 234 18.93 5.58 15.76
C ASP A 234 19.23 4.81 17.05
N ILE A 235 18.19 4.36 17.76
CA ILE A 235 18.35 3.58 19.00
C ILE A 235 18.99 2.20 18.72
N MET A 236 18.59 1.53 17.63
CA MET A 236 19.21 0.25 17.24
C MET A 236 20.68 0.41 16.89
N LYS A 237 21.02 1.48 16.20
CA LYS A 237 22.42 1.82 15.88
C LYS A 237 23.23 2.11 17.14
N GLN A 238 22.67 2.87 18.09
CA GLN A 238 23.28 3.13 19.41
C GLN A 238 23.45 1.83 20.23
N ALA A 239 22.55 0.86 20.08
CA ALA A 239 22.65 -0.46 20.70
C ALA A 239 23.63 -1.41 19.98
N GLY A 240 24.38 -0.93 18.99
CA GLY A 240 25.44 -1.68 18.32
C GLY A 240 25.01 -2.45 17.07
N ALA A 241 23.86 -2.14 16.47
CA ALA A 241 23.48 -2.74 15.20
C ALA A 241 24.48 -2.42 14.09
N LYS A 242 24.88 -3.43 13.31
CA LYS A 242 25.84 -3.30 12.20
C LYS A 242 25.25 -2.44 11.10
N THR A 243 24.07 -2.80 10.64
CA THR A 243 23.27 -2.00 9.67
C THR A 243 21.82 -1.95 10.13
N VAL A 244 21.12 -0.87 9.77
CA VAL A 244 19.68 -0.75 10.01
C VAL A 244 18.99 -0.34 8.72
N ARG A 245 18.20 -1.23 8.17
CA ARG A 245 17.34 -1.00 7.02
C ARG A 245 15.88 -0.99 7.43
N ALA A 246 15.03 -0.45 6.59
CA ALA A 246 13.60 -0.52 6.78
C ALA A 246 12.90 -0.92 5.47
N CYS A 247 11.76 -1.62 5.59
CA CYS A 247 10.84 -1.86 4.50
C CYS A 247 9.43 -1.53 4.98
N ALA A 248 8.71 -0.80 4.16
CA ALA A 248 7.29 -0.54 4.39
C ALA A 248 6.52 -0.60 3.07
N SER A 249 5.26 -1.01 3.15
CA SER A 249 4.44 -1.16 1.96
C SER A 249 4.14 0.21 1.35
N HIS A 250 3.72 1.18 2.14
CA HIS A 250 3.18 2.45 1.64
C HIS A 250 4.07 3.66 1.99
N CYS A 251 4.48 4.36 0.92
CA CYS A 251 5.34 5.54 0.98
C CYS A 251 4.51 6.82 1.13
N VAL A 252 3.88 7.06 2.30
CA VAL A 252 3.12 8.29 2.53
C VAL A 252 4.07 9.50 2.61
N MET A 253 5.15 9.40 3.35
CA MET A 253 6.29 10.32 3.40
C MET A 253 5.89 11.81 3.47
N SER A 254 4.96 12.13 4.38
CA SER A 254 4.42 13.48 4.53
C SER A 254 5.38 14.43 5.27
N GLY A 255 5.18 15.73 5.06
CA GLY A 255 5.95 16.77 5.72
C GLY A 255 7.47 16.56 5.58
N PRO A 256 8.25 16.63 6.68
CA PRO A 256 9.72 16.53 6.69
C PRO A 256 10.23 15.07 6.68
N ALA A 257 9.42 14.08 6.26
CA ALA A 257 9.80 12.67 6.35
C ALA A 257 11.08 12.35 5.58
N SER A 258 11.25 12.91 4.38
CA SER A 258 12.44 12.67 3.53
C SER A 258 13.72 13.17 4.16
N GLU A 259 13.68 14.37 4.77
CA GLU A 259 14.81 14.96 5.49
C GLU A 259 15.16 14.11 6.73
N ARG A 260 14.14 13.73 7.52
CA ARG A 260 14.33 12.85 8.68
C ARG A 260 14.97 11.52 8.31
N VAL A 261 14.54 10.90 7.23
CA VAL A 261 15.13 9.65 6.74
C VAL A 261 16.57 9.90 6.29
N GLN A 262 16.84 10.97 5.56
CA GLN A 262 18.17 11.32 5.09
C GLN A 262 19.16 11.51 6.25
N ASP A 263 18.73 12.16 7.34
CA ASP A 263 19.56 12.51 8.50
C ASP A 263 19.64 11.39 9.56
N SER A 264 18.80 10.34 9.46
CA SER A 264 18.74 9.23 10.42
C SER A 264 19.87 8.21 10.25
N ALA A 265 19.97 7.29 11.21
CA ALA A 265 20.87 6.15 11.15
C ALA A 265 20.42 5.02 10.21
N LEU A 266 19.31 5.18 9.45
CA LEU A 266 18.93 4.25 8.41
C LEU A 266 19.98 4.19 7.30
N ASP A 267 20.39 2.99 6.93
CA ASP A 267 21.22 2.76 5.75
C ASP A 267 20.38 2.83 4.46
N GLU A 268 19.14 2.32 4.50
CA GLU A 268 18.19 2.29 3.38
C GLU A 268 16.76 2.15 3.90
N ILE A 269 15.81 2.73 3.19
CA ILE A 269 14.39 2.42 3.36
C ILE A 269 13.75 2.09 2.01
N VAL A 270 13.06 0.95 1.96
CA VAL A 270 12.42 0.44 0.75
C VAL A 270 10.91 0.49 0.89
N PHE A 271 10.26 1.02 -0.14
CA PHE A 271 8.81 1.06 -0.28
C PHE A 271 8.35 0.34 -1.54
N THR A 272 7.10 -0.03 -1.59
CA THR A 272 6.46 -0.33 -2.86
C THR A 272 6.10 0.96 -3.60
N ASP A 273 5.79 0.85 -4.88
CA ASP A 273 5.30 1.96 -5.68
C ASP A 273 3.76 2.09 -5.63
N SER A 274 3.11 1.65 -4.55
CA SER A 274 1.68 1.88 -4.28
C SER A 274 1.30 3.36 -4.14
N ILE A 275 2.26 4.18 -3.71
CA ILE A 275 2.22 5.65 -3.70
C ILE A 275 3.50 6.13 -4.39
N PRO A 276 3.41 7.08 -5.34
CA PRO A 276 4.60 7.57 -6.03
C PRO A 276 5.47 8.39 -5.07
N TYR A 277 6.77 8.09 -5.03
CA TYR A 277 7.72 8.92 -4.29
C TYR A 277 8.31 9.98 -5.21
N THR A 278 7.91 11.22 -5.01
CA THR A 278 8.29 12.36 -5.86
C THR A 278 9.37 13.27 -5.24
N LYS A 279 9.73 13.00 -3.98
CA LYS A 279 10.77 13.77 -3.26
C LYS A 279 12.16 13.18 -3.51
N ARG A 280 13.20 13.86 -3.02
CA ARG A 280 14.60 13.39 -3.13
C ARG A 280 15.12 12.96 -1.77
N CYS A 281 15.53 11.71 -1.65
CA CYS A 281 16.29 11.16 -0.52
C CYS A 281 17.11 9.97 -1.03
N ALA A 282 18.42 10.01 -0.85
CA ALA A 282 19.33 8.97 -1.35
C ALA A 282 19.09 7.61 -0.70
N LYS A 283 18.50 7.57 0.49
CA LYS A 283 18.21 6.34 1.24
C LYS A 283 16.87 5.69 0.86
N VAL A 284 16.00 6.39 0.10
CA VAL A 284 14.69 5.87 -0.32
C VAL A 284 14.81 5.13 -1.62
N LYS A 285 14.27 3.90 -1.64
CA LYS A 285 14.15 3.07 -2.83
C LYS A 285 12.70 2.60 -2.99
N GLN A 286 12.24 2.49 -4.22
CA GLN A 286 10.94 1.88 -4.53
C GLN A 286 11.12 0.57 -5.32
N ILE A 287 10.29 -0.42 -5.00
CA ILE A 287 10.13 -1.67 -5.75
C ILE A 287 8.73 -1.72 -6.32
N SER A 288 8.59 -2.24 -7.53
CA SER A 288 7.29 -2.26 -8.19
C SER A 288 6.43 -3.42 -7.73
N ILE A 289 5.12 -3.14 -7.59
CA ILE A 289 4.06 -4.13 -7.34
C ILE A 289 3.27 -4.44 -8.61
N ALA A 290 3.67 -3.90 -9.75
CA ALA A 290 2.91 -4.00 -10.99
C ALA A 290 2.67 -5.45 -11.42
N ASP A 291 3.69 -6.31 -11.37
CA ASP A 291 3.57 -7.72 -11.78
C ASP A 291 2.63 -8.49 -10.85
N MET A 292 2.68 -8.20 -9.55
CA MET A 292 1.78 -8.82 -8.57
C MET A 292 0.31 -8.44 -8.81
N PHE A 293 0.04 -7.16 -9.08
CA PHE A 293 -1.31 -6.70 -9.40
C PHE A 293 -1.77 -7.20 -10.78
N ALA A 294 -0.90 -7.23 -11.78
CA ALA A 294 -1.19 -7.80 -13.09
C ALA A 294 -1.59 -9.28 -13.00
N GLU A 295 -0.83 -10.05 -12.25
CA GLU A 295 -1.17 -11.47 -12.02
C GLU A 295 -2.49 -11.63 -11.28
N THR A 296 -2.78 -10.77 -10.29
CA THR A 296 -4.08 -10.79 -9.60
C THR A 296 -5.23 -10.46 -10.56
N ILE A 297 -5.10 -9.42 -11.38
CA ILE A 297 -6.10 -9.05 -12.39
C ILE A 297 -6.37 -10.22 -13.34
N ARG A 298 -5.31 -10.88 -13.85
CA ARG A 298 -5.44 -12.05 -14.73
C ARG A 298 -6.21 -13.17 -14.06
N ARG A 299 -5.85 -13.51 -12.81
CA ARG A 299 -6.52 -14.58 -12.05
C ARG A 299 -7.99 -14.26 -11.74
N VAL A 300 -8.29 -13.01 -11.42
CA VAL A 300 -9.69 -12.57 -11.21
C VAL A 300 -10.49 -12.70 -12.48
N GLU A 301 -9.94 -12.29 -13.62
CA GLU A 301 -10.59 -12.41 -14.93
C GLU A 301 -10.78 -13.89 -15.35
N ASP A 302 -9.78 -14.72 -15.10
CA ASP A 302 -9.80 -16.15 -15.45
C ASP A 302 -10.54 -17.01 -14.40
N ASN A 303 -11.11 -16.40 -13.34
CA ASN A 303 -11.72 -17.05 -12.19
C ASN A 303 -10.79 -18.06 -11.49
N GLU A 304 -9.50 -17.74 -11.43
CA GLU A 304 -8.48 -18.54 -10.77
C GLU A 304 -8.23 -18.08 -9.32
N SER A 305 -7.72 -19.01 -8.50
CA SER A 305 -7.37 -18.72 -7.12
C SER A 305 -6.14 -17.80 -7.04
N ILE A 306 -6.21 -16.76 -6.19
CA ILE A 306 -5.07 -15.88 -5.86
C ILE A 306 -4.20 -16.40 -4.72
N SER A 307 -4.57 -17.56 -4.12
CA SER A 307 -3.90 -18.09 -2.91
C SER A 307 -2.39 -18.33 -3.09
N SER A 308 -1.92 -18.60 -4.30
CA SER A 308 -0.49 -18.78 -4.58
C SER A 308 0.36 -17.51 -4.45
N GLN A 309 -0.27 -16.34 -4.37
CA GLN A 309 0.40 -15.06 -4.15
C GLN A 309 0.68 -14.76 -2.67
N TYR A 310 0.11 -15.55 -1.76
CA TYR A 310 0.35 -15.44 -0.32
C TYR A 310 1.58 -16.29 0.03
N LEU A 311 2.74 -15.64 0.18
CA LEU A 311 4.00 -16.34 0.50
C LEU A 311 4.11 -16.70 1.99
N VAL A 312 3.32 -16.11 2.87
CA VAL A 312 3.39 -16.24 4.33
C VAL A 312 2.03 -16.05 4.96
#